data_7cf6c8f184e7eae5dfd369ed5a46a695
#
_entry.id   7cf6c8f184e7eae5dfd369ed5a46a695
#
_cell.length_a   1.000
_cell.length_b   1.000
_cell.length_c   1.000
_cell.angle_alpha   90.00
_cell.angle_beta   90.00
_cell.angle_gamma   90.00
#
_symmetry.space_group_name_H-M   'P 1'
#
loop_
_entity.id
_entity.type
_entity.pdbx_description
1 polymer ?
#
loop_
_entity_poly.entity_id
_entity_poly.type
_entity_poly.pdbx_seq_one_letter_code
_entity_poly.pdbx_strand_id
1 'polypeptide(L)'
;MRPTKQRVRLAEYLFNRSKTFHFSVENLHNFINKKGSSEKIALATIYNTVHAFKKAGHLKEIILKEGRSYFDTNTVSHHHFYDEANNELTDIDVSKIELKKSPTPPKGKSIKNVNIIINIDNDNQNH
;
A
#
# COMPACT_ATOMS: atom_id res chain seq x y z
N MET A 1 7.30 -18.84 3.20
CA MET A 1 8.41 -17.85 2.97
C MET A 1 9.60 -18.22 3.83
N ARG A 2 10.76 -18.22 3.22
CA ARG A 2 11.99 -18.55 3.94
C ARG A 2 12.52 -17.34 4.70
N PRO A 3 12.69 -17.40 6.02
CA PRO A 3 13.26 -16.29 6.76
C PRO A 3 14.74 -16.13 6.45
N THR A 4 15.14 -14.91 6.11
CA THR A 4 16.53 -14.52 5.95
C THR A 4 16.76 -13.27 6.78
N LYS A 5 18.03 -12.91 7.02
CA LYS A 5 18.35 -11.68 7.74
C LYS A 5 17.68 -10.46 7.11
N GLN A 6 17.73 -10.37 5.78
CA GLN A 6 17.16 -9.24 5.05
C GLN A 6 15.63 -9.21 5.15
N ARG A 7 14.99 -10.37 5.05
CA ARG A 7 13.52 -10.45 5.19
C ARG A 7 13.06 -10.10 6.59
N VAL A 8 13.79 -10.59 7.61
CA VAL A 8 13.49 -10.24 8.99
C VAL A 8 13.63 -8.73 9.21
N ARG A 9 14.69 -8.14 8.69
CA ARG A 9 14.90 -6.69 8.79
C ARG A 9 13.77 -5.89 8.14
N LEU A 10 13.33 -6.32 6.97
CA LEU A 10 12.20 -5.69 6.29
C LEU A 10 10.90 -5.87 7.07
N ALA A 11 10.65 -7.05 7.60
CA ALA A 11 9.47 -7.31 8.42
C ALA A 11 9.45 -6.43 9.67
N GLU A 12 10.56 -6.29 10.36
CA GLU A 12 10.66 -5.41 11.52
C GLU A 12 10.38 -3.95 11.16
N TYR A 13 10.94 -3.48 10.05
CA TYR A 13 10.70 -2.12 9.59
C TYR A 13 9.23 -1.87 9.29
N LEU A 14 8.59 -2.80 8.59
CA LEU A 14 7.22 -2.63 8.13
C LEU A 14 6.18 -2.84 9.24
N PHE A 15 6.38 -3.85 10.08
CA PHE A 15 5.32 -4.32 10.98
C PHE A 15 5.56 -3.97 12.45
N ASN A 16 6.79 -3.69 12.85
CA ASN A 16 7.10 -3.32 14.22
C ASN A 16 6.91 -1.81 14.42
N ARG A 17 5.67 -1.36 14.34
CA ARG A 17 5.30 0.05 14.50
C ARG A 17 3.89 0.18 15.03
N SER A 18 3.62 1.28 15.70
CA SER A 18 2.32 1.52 16.34
C SER A 18 1.21 1.90 15.36
N LYS A 19 1.57 2.43 14.19
CA LYS A 19 0.61 2.87 13.16
C LYS A 19 0.80 2.10 11.88
N THR A 20 -0.28 1.98 11.11
CA THR A 20 -0.21 1.41 9.76
C THR A 20 0.64 2.29 8.86
N PHE A 21 1.13 1.69 7.78
CA PHE A 21 2.12 2.33 6.92
C PHE A 21 1.80 2.05 5.46
N HIS A 22 1.85 3.11 4.65
CA HIS A 22 1.75 3.03 3.21
C HIS A 22 3.12 3.27 2.59
N PHE A 23 3.47 2.48 1.60
CA PHE A 23 4.76 2.62 0.95
C PHE A 23 4.74 2.06 -0.48
N SER A 24 5.60 2.59 -1.33
CA SER A 24 5.98 1.94 -2.58
C SER A 24 7.27 1.15 -2.35
N VAL A 25 7.56 0.20 -3.24
CA VAL A 25 8.81 -0.57 -3.14
C VAL A 25 10.02 0.37 -3.20
N GLU A 26 9.95 1.40 -4.07
CA GLU A 26 11.02 2.38 -4.21
C GLU A 26 11.23 3.18 -2.94
N ASN A 27 10.14 3.62 -2.30
CA ASN A 27 10.21 4.33 -1.02
C ASN A 27 10.84 3.45 0.05
N LEU A 28 10.41 2.20 0.12
CA LEU A 28 10.96 1.25 1.09
C LEU A 28 12.45 1.04 0.87
N HIS A 29 12.86 0.91 -0.39
CA HIS A 29 14.27 0.78 -0.75
C HIS A 29 15.07 1.98 -0.23
N ASN A 30 14.55 3.19 -0.42
CA ASN A 30 15.22 4.40 0.05
C ASN A 30 15.28 4.47 1.57
N PHE A 31 14.19 4.12 2.26
CA PHE A 31 14.15 4.17 3.72
C PHE A 31 15.09 3.16 4.35
N ILE A 32 15.12 1.94 3.83
CA ILE A 32 15.91 0.86 4.44
C ILE A 32 17.41 1.01 4.15
N ASN A 33 17.76 1.69 3.06
CA ASN A 33 19.14 1.88 2.63
C ASN A 33 19.67 3.27 2.90
N LYS A 34 19.11 3.95 3.89
CA LYS A 34 19.59 5.27 4.29
C LYS A 34 21.08 5.28 4.57
N LYS A 35 21.71 6.44 4.33
CA LYS A 35 23.10 6.68 4.66
C LYS A 35 23.37 6.31 6.12
N GLY A 36 24.39 5.50 6.36
CA GLY A 36 24.71 5.00 7.69
C GLY A 36 24.12 3.63 8.02
N SER A 37 23.29 3.06 7.16
CA SER A 37 22.83 1.71 7.32
C SER A 37 23.98 0.73 7.14
N SER A 38 24.07 -0.27 8.03
CA SER A 38 25.18 -1.22 8.03
C SER A 38 25.21 -2.10 6.78
N GLU A 39 24.07 -2.49 6.26
CA GLU A 39 23.97 -3.32 5.07
C GLU A 39 22.88 -2.79 4.14
N LYS A 40 23.20 -2.77 2.87
CA LYS A 40 22.24 -2.39 1.84
C LYS A 40 21.45 -3.59 1.39
N ILE A 41 20.17 -3.37 1.09
CA ILE A 41 19.29 -4.40 0.54
C ILE A 41 18.95 -4.00 -0.90
N ALA A 42 19.21 -4.91 -1.83
CA ALA A 42 18.94 -4.65 -3.25
C ALA A 42 17.46 -4.48 -3.52
N LEU A 43 17.13 -3.64 -4.50
CA LEU A 43 15.75 -3.37 -4.90
C LEU A 43 15.00 -4.67 -5.25
N ALA A 44 15.66 -5.58 -5.98
CA ALA A 44 15.05 -6.87 -6.35
C ALA A 44 14.67 -7.70 -5.12
N THR A 45 15.51 -7.70 -4.11
CA THR A 45 15.23 -8.42 -2.85
C THR A 45 14.03 -7.81 -2.14
N ILE A 46 13.95 -6.48 -2.09
CA ILE A 46 12.82 -5.78 -1.47
C ILE A 46 11.54 -6.10 -2.23
N TYR A 47 11.58 -6.00 -3.56
CA TYR A 47 10.44 -6.33 -4.41
C TYR A 47 9.91 -7.74 -4.14
N ASN A 48 10.80 -8.73 -4.17
CA ASN A 48 10.42 -10.12 -3.95
C ASN A 48 9.86 -10.35 -2.55
N THR A 49 10.44 -9.70 -1.54
CA THR A 49 10.00 -9.84 -0.15
C THR A 49 8.62 -9.20 0.05
N VAL A 50 8.41 -8.00 -0.49
CA VAL A 50 7.12 -7.31 -0.40
C VAL A 50 6.02 -8.15 -1.06
N HIS A 51 6.28 -8.71 -2.23
CA HIS A 51 5.31 -9.57 -2.91
C HIS A 51 5.05 -10.87 -2.15
N ALA A 52 6.06 -11.43 -1.48
CA ALA A 52 5.86 -12.60 -0.62
C ALA A 52 4.98 -12.25 0.60
N PHE A 53 5.18 -11.09 1.21
CA PHE A 53 4.32 -10.63 2.32
C PHE A 53 2.88 -10.40 1.86
N LYS A 54 2.70 -9.81 0.68
CA LYS A 54 1.37 -9.63 0.10
C LYS A 54 0.69 -10.98 -0.12
N LYS A 55 1.38 -11.93 -0.73
CA LYS A 55 0.84 -13.26 -1.01
C LYS A 55 0.44 -13.99 0.28
N ALA A 56 1.20 -13.77 1.35
CA ALA A 56 0.91 -14.35 2.67
C ALA A 56 -0.21 -13.63 3.42
N GLY A 57 -0.74 -12.52 2.89
CA GLY A 57 -1.83 -11.78 3.51
C GLY A 57 -1.42 -10.70 4.50
N HIS A 58 -0.14 -10.37 4.58
CA HIS A 58 0.37 -9.36 5.52
C HIS A 58 0.37 -7.95 4.96
N LEU A 59 0.23 -7.81 3.67
CA LEU A 59 0.16 -6.52 2.98
C LEU A 59 -0.98 -6.52 1.98
N LYS A 60 -1.57 -5.36 1.77
CA LYS A 60 -2.56 -5.12 0.74
C LYS A 60 -1.94 -4.23 -0.33
N GLU A 61 -2.09 -4.61 -1.59
CA GLU A 61 -1.62 -3.80 -2.71
C GLU A 61 -2.72 -2.86 -3.18
N ILE A 62 -2.35 -1.59 -3.39
CA ILE A 62 -3.22 -0.55 -3.91
C ILE A 62 -2.63 -0.11 -5.24
N ILE A 63 -3.36 -0.39 -6.32
CA ILE A 63 -2.91 -0.05 -7.67
C ILE A 63 -3.44 1.33 -8.03
N LEU A 64 -2.53 2.25 -8.28
CA LEU A 64 -2.85 3.62 -8.61
C LEU A 64 -2.78 3.85 -10.12
N LYS A 65 -3.06 5.06 -10.53
CA LYS A 65 -2.93 5.54 -11.91
C LYS A 65 -1.57 5.14 -12.49
N GLU A 66 -1.54 4.77 -13.77
CA GLU A 66 -0.32 4.39 -14.49
C GLU A 66 0.35 3.12 -13.97
N GLY A 67 -0.42 2.27 -13.30
CA GLY A 67 0.09 0.98 -12.84
C GLY A 67 1.03 1.06 -11.65
N ARG A 68 1.16 2.22 -11.01
CA ARG A 68 1.99 2.33 -9.81
C ARG A 68 1.30 1.64 -8.64
N SER A 69 2.07 0.90 -7.86
CA SER A 69 1.56 0.17 -6.71
C SER A 69 2.09 0.74 -5.41
N TYR A 70 1.17 0.93 -4.47
CA TYR A 70 1.48 1.14 -3.08
C TYR A 70 1.05 -0.08 -2.28
N PHE A 71 1.67 -0.26 -1.14
CA PHE A 71 1.36 -1.36 -0.24
C PHE A 71 0.98 -0.79 1.11
N ASP A 72 0.04 -1.46 1.78
CA ASP A 72 -0.50 -1.03 3.05
C ASP A 72 -0.39 -2.16 4.05
N THR A 73 0.18 -1.85 5.21
CA THR A 73 0.23 -2.82 6.31
C THR A 73 -1.14 -3.01 6.96
N ASN A 74 -2.08 -2.09 6.72
CA ASN A 74 -3.45 -2.24 7.15
C ASN A 74 -4.21 -3.09 6.13
N THR A 75 -4.47 -4.34 6.45
CA THR A 75 -5.15 -5.29 5.56
C THR A 75 -6.67 -5.27 5.72
N VAL A 76 -7.20 -4.49 6.65
CA VAL A 76 -8.63 -4.29 6.81
C VAL A 76 -9.15 -3.47 5.63
N SER A 77 -10.32 -3.83 5.11
CA SER A 77 -10.92 -3.09 3.99
C SER A 77 -11.18 -1.64 4.36
N HIS A 78 -10.63 -0.73 3.58
CA HIS A 78 -10.85 0.70 3.70
C HIS A 78 -10.53 1.36 2.36
N HIS A 79 -10.93 2.61 2.22
CA HIS A 79 -10.71 3.37 1.01
C HIS A 79 -9.59 4.39 1.23
N HIS A 80 -9.17 5.06 0.18
CA HIS A 80 -8.03 5.98 0.27
C HIS A 80 -8.28 7.26 -0.52
N PHE A 81 -7.75 8.37 0.01
CA PHE A 81 -7.40 9.52 -0.83
C PHE A 81 -6.00 9.28 -1.38
N TYR A 82 -5.79 9.62 -2.63
CA TYR A 82 -4.46 9.71 -3.20
C TYR A 82 -4.19 11.17 -3.57
N ASP A 83 -3.20 11.76 -2.91
CA ASP A 83 -2.77 13.13 -3.17
C ASP A 83 -1.78 13.13 -4.33
N GLU A 84 -2.24 13.55 -5.50
CA GLU A 84 -1.42 13.57 -6.71
C GLU A 84 -0.26 14.58 -6.61
N ALA A 85 -0.44 15.65 -5.86
CA ALA A 85 0.58 16.68 -5.71
C ALA A 85 1.77 16.21 -4.85
N ASN A 86 1.48 15.45 -3.80
CA ASN A 86 2.48 15.04 -2.81
C ASN A 86 2.80 13.54 -2.85
N ASN A 87 2.13 12.76 -3.69
CA ASN A 87 2.27 11.31 -3.79
C ASN A 87 2.04 10.61 -2.45
N GLU A 88 0.97 11.00 -1.76
CA GLU A 88 0.63 10.45 -0.45
C GLU A 88 -0.74 9.78 -0.45
N LEU A 89 -0.83 8.64 0.23
CA LEU A 89 -2.09 7.97 0.49
C LEU A 89 -2.56 8.29 1.90
N THR A 90 -3.87 8.56 2.03
CA THR A 90 -4.53 8.77 3.31
C THR A 90 -5.73 7.86 3.40
N ASP A 91 -5.89 7.18 4.52
CA ASP A 91 -7.02 6.28 4.74
C ASP A 91 -8.32 7.05 4.85
N ILE A 92 -9.38 6.49 4.25
CA ILE A 92 -10.76 6.94 4.44
C ILE A 92 -11.48 5.84 5.21
N ASP A 93 -12.09 6.20 6.33
CA ASP A 93 -12.90 5.28 7.09
C ASP A 93 -14.03 4.74 6.20
N VAL A 94 -14.27 3.43 6.23
CA VAL A 94 -15.31 2.80 5.41
C VAL A 94 -16.69 3.41 5.67
N SER A 95 -16.94 3.94 6.87
CA SER A 95 -18.20 4.59 7.21
C SER A 95 -18.44 5.90 6.46
N LYS A 96 -17.42 6.47 5.85
CA LYS A 96 -17.50 7.74 5.12
C LYS A 96 -17.94 7.57 3.66
N ILE A 97 -17.92 6.35 3.15
CA ILE A 97 -18.32 6.06 1.78
C ILE A 97 -19.39 4.98 1.81
N GLU A 98 -20.49 5.27 1.15
CA GLU A 98 -21.61 4.34 1.04
C GLU A 98 -22.00 4.22 -0.42
N LEU A 99 -22.10 2.98 -0.90
CA LEU A 99 -22.59 2.70 -2.25
C LEU A 99 -24.10 2.55 -2.19
N LYS A 100 -24.83 3.41 -2.91
CA LYS A 100 -26.29 3.31 -2.99
C LYS A 100 -26.73 2.00 -3.61
N LYS A 101 -26.01 1.53 -4.62
CA LYS A 101 -26.31 0.27 -5.29
C LYS A 101 -25.01 -0.50 -5.50
N SER A 102 -25.06 -1.78 -5.15
CA SER A 102 -23.97 -2.69 -5.49
C SER A 102 -24.29 -3.33 -6.84
N PRO A 103 -23.41 -3.24 -7.83
CA PRO A 103 -23.65 -3.88 -9.12
C PRO A 103 -23.67 -5.39 -8.96
N THR A 104 -24.48 -6.04 -9.78
CA THR A 104 -24.54 -7.50 -9.79
C THR A 104 -23.33 -8.03 -10.56
N PRO A 105 -22.54 -8.94 -9.98
CA PRO A 105 -21.40 -9.48 -10.71
C PRO A 105 -21.84 -10.41 -11.84
N PRO A 106 -20.98 -10.68 -12.82
CA PRO A 106 -21.28 -11.66 -13.86
C PRO A 106 -21.66 -13.03 -13.28
N LYS A 107 -22.44 -13.80 -14.05
CA LYS A 107 -22.88 -15.12 -13.62
C LYS A 107 -21.71 -16.00 -13.22
N GLY A 108 -21.83 -16.66 -12.07
CA GLY A 108 -20.80 -17.52 -11.51
C GLY A 108 -19.68 -16.78 -10.78
N LYS A 109 -19.81 -15.48 -10.63
CA LYS A 109 -18.82 -14.64 -9.92
C LYS A 109 -19.43 -14.01 -8.70
N SER A 110 -18.60 -13.67 -7.76
CA SER A 110 -19.00 -12.91 -6.57
C SER A 110 -18.03 -11.75 -6.35
N ILE A 111 -18.54 -10.69 -5.72
CA ILE A 111 -17.70 -9.52 -5.42
C ILE A 111 -16.81 -9.88 -4.23
N LYS A 112 -15.51 -9.82 -4.45
CA LYS A 112 -14.52 -10.11 -3.40
C LYS A 112 -14.33 -8.90 -2.49
N ASN A 113 -14.18 -7.74 -3.08
CA ASN A 113 -14.05 -6.48 -2.33
C ASN A 113 -14.27 -5.32 -3.29
N VAL A 114 -14.42 -4.13 -2.71
CA VAL A 114 -14.54 -2.87 -3.45
C VAL A 114 -13.50 -1.92 -2.87
N ASN A 115 -12.66 -1.36 -3.72
CA ASN A 115 -11.65 -0.38 -3.33
C ASN A 115 -11.92 0.92 -4.05
N ILE A 116 -12.07 1.99 -3.30
CA ILE A 116 -12.30 3.33 -3.85
C ILE A 116 -11.08 4.18 -3.58
N ILE A 117 -10.57 4.79 -4.63
CA ILE A 117 -9.46 5.74 -4.55
C ILE A 117 -9.98 7.06 -5.04
N ILE A 118 -9.97 8.05 -4.17
CA ILE A 118 -10.35 9.41 -4.51
C ILE A 118 -9.07 10.20 -4.74
N ASN A 119 -8.86 10.62 -5.97
CA ASN A 119 -7.68 11.40 -6.32
C ASN A 119 -7.91 12.85 -5.94
N ILE A 120 -6.99 13.40 -5.17
CA ILE A 120 -7.05 14.78 -4.74
C ILE A 120 -5.81 15.53 -5.23
N ASP A 121 -5.95 16.84 -5.32
CA ASP A 121 -4.87 17.73 -5.72
C ASP A 121 -4.97 18.99 -4.86
N ASN A 122 -3.99 19.87 -5.01
CA ASN A 122 -4.02 21.12 -4.25
C ASN A 122 -5.28 21.92 -4.55
N ASP A 123 -5.86 22.50 -3.52
CA ASP A 123 -7.05 23.34 -3.65
C ASP A 123 -6.64 24.70 -4.22
N ASN A 124 -7.07 24.95 -5.47
CA ASN A 124 -6.79 26.20 -6.18
C ASN A 124 -7.98 27.13 -6.07
N GLN A 125 -8.11 27.79 -4.95
CA GLN A 125 -9.24 28.69 -4.71
C GLN A 125 -9.13 30.04 -5.41
N ASN A 126 -8.08 30.25 -6.17
CA ASN A 126 -7.82 31.52 -6.85
C ASN A 126 -8.33 31.55 -8.30
N HIS A 127 -9.16 30.63 -8.67
CA HIS A 127 -9.71 30.58 -10.03
C HIS A 127 -11.18 30.91 -10.08
#